data_dc2adc0f5383097982237bbe36e57669
#
_entry.id   dc2adc0f5383097982237bbe36e57669
#
_cell.length_a   1.000
_cell.length_b   1.000
_cell.length_c   1.000
_cell.angle_alpha   90.00
_cell.angle_beta   90.00
_cell.angle_gamma   90.00
#
_symmetry.space_group_name_H-M   'P 1'
#
loop_
_entity.id
_entity.type
_entity.pdbx_description
1 polymer ?
#
loop_
_entity_poly.entity_id
_entity_poly.type
_entity_poly.pdbx_seq_one_letter_code
_entity_poly.pdbx_strand_id
1 'polypeptide(L)'
;WQVYMLDVGQGLAMVIARNGKAILYDTGLAWPEGDSGQQLIIPWLHWHNLEPEGVILSHEHLDHRGGLDSILHTWPMLWIRSPLNWEHHQPCVRGEAWQWQGLRFSAHWPLQGSNDKGNNHSCVVKIDDGTNSILLTGDIEAPAEQKMLSRYWQQMQATLLQVPHHGSNTSSSLPLIQR
;
A
#
# COMPACT_ATOMS: atom_id res chain seq x y z
N TRP A 1 7.27 -8.34 -13.80
CA TRP A 1 6.42 -7.34 -13.12
C TRP A 1 7.24 -6.12 -12.74
N GLN A 2 6.56 -5.01 -12.56
CA GLN A 2 7.20 -3.72 -12.32
C GLN A 2 6.49 -3.02 -11.17
N VAL A 3 7.26 -2.23 -10.42
CA VAL A 3 6.76 -1.41 -9.32
C VAL A 3 7.18 0.04 -9.58
N TYR A 4 6.22 0.94 -9.50
CA TYR A 4 6.44 2.37 -9.72
C TYR A 4 6.01 3.14 -8.47
N MET A 5 6.84 4.07 -8.03
CA MET A 5 6.45 5.06 -7.05
C MET A 5 6.13 6.36 -7.79
N LEU A 6 4.88 6.79 -7.74
CA LEU A 6 4.46 8.02 -8.41
C LEU A 6 4.77 9.23 -7.53
N ASP A 7 5.24 10.30 -8.15
CA ASP A 7 5.50 11.56 -7.45
C ASP A 7 4.20 12.34 -7.28
N VAL A 8 3.54 12.09 -6.16
CA VAL A 8 2.29 12.78 -5.77
C VAL A 8 2.55 13.99 -4.88
N GLY A 9 3.82 14.37 -4.71
CA GLY A 9 4.21 15.36 -3.72
C GLY A 9 4.14 14.76 -2.32
N GLN A 10 3.35 15.36 -1.44
CA GLN A 10 3.09 14.77 -0.14
C GLN A 10 2.11 13.61 -0.28
N GLY A 11 2.37 12.52 0.42
CA GLY A 11 1.56 11.31 0.36
C GLY A 11 2.27 10.17 -0.34
N LEU A 12 1.52 9.13 -0.63
CA LEU A 12 2.04 7.93 -1.26
C LEU A 12 1.07 7.44 -2.34
N ALA A 13 1.63 7.01 -3.46
CA ALA A 13 0.92 6.25 -4.48
C ALA A 13 1.93 5.37 -5.21
N MET A 14 1.70 4.06 -5.17
CA MET A 14 2.54 3.08 -5.85
C MET A 14 1.71 2.24 -6.80
N VAL A 15 2.32 1.81 -7.89
CA VAL A 15 1.69 0.95 -8.89
C VAL A 15 2.49 -0.33 -9.03
N ILE A 16 1.80 -1.45 -8.89
CA ILE A 16 2.35 -2.78 -9.18
C ILE A 16 1.73 -3.23 -10.50
N ALA A 17 2.57 -3.39 -11.52
CA ALA A 17 2.12 -3.68 -12.89
C ALA A 17 2.60 -5.04 -13.36
N ARG A 18 1.70 -5.78 -14.01
CA ARG A 18 2.02 -7.03 -14.72
C ARG A 18 0.93 -7.34 -15.75
N ASN A 19 1.36 -7.76 -16.93
CA ASN A 19 0.45 -8.20 -18.00
C ASN A 19 -0.60 -7.15 -18.41
N GLY A 20 -0.24 -5.87 -18.40
CA GLY A 20 -1.15 -4.78 -18.75
C GLY A 20 -2.16 -4.42 -17.67
N LYS A 21 -2.07 -5.02 -16.51
CA LYS A 21 -2.93 -4.78 -15.35
C LYS A 21 -2.13 -4.16 -14.21
N ALA A 22 -2.83 -3.52 -13.29
CA ALA A 22 -2.20 -2.85 -12.16
C ALA A 22 -2.97 -3.04 -10.86
N ILE A 23 -2.21 -3.05 -9.77
CA ILE A 23 -2.71 -2.85 -8.40
C ILE A 23 -2.12 -1.54 -7.90
N LEU A 24 -2.95 -0.73 -7.26
CA LEU A 24 -2.52 0.51 -6.62
C LEU A 24 -2.31 0.26 -5.12
N TYR A 25 -1.23 0.80 -4.59
CA TYR A 25 -1.01 0.87 -3.14
C TYR A 25 -0.99 2.34 -2.75
N ASP A 26 -2.05 2.79 -2.09
CA ASP A 26 -2.37 4.18 -1.81
C ASP A 26 -2.63 5.03 -3.05
N THR A 27 -3.21 6.19 -2.86
CA THR A 27 -3.77 7.01 -3.95
C THR A 27 -3.45 8.50 -3.82
N GLY A 28 -2.46 8.84 -2.99
CA GLY A 28 -2.00 10.22 -2.84
C GLY A 28 -2.97 11.11 -2.10
N LEU A 29 -2.88 12.40 -2.38
CA LEU A 29 -3.50 13.49 -1.62
C LEU A 29 -4.75 14.01 -2.33
N ALA A 30 -5.68 14.56 -1.56
CA ALA A 30 -6.77 15.40 -2.06
C ALA A 30 -6.65 16.82 -1.49
N TRP A 31 -7.12 17.79 -2.26
CA TRP A 31 -7.21 19.21 -1.90
C TRP A 31 -8.51 19.78 -2.45
N PRO A 32 -8.93 21.03 -2.07
CA PRO A 32 -10.26 21.51 -2.42
C PRO A 32 -10.61 21.48 -3.91
N GLU A 33 -9.62 21.71 -4.81
CA GLU A 33 -9.85 21.79 -6.25
C GLU A 33 -9.53 20.51 -7.01
N GLY A 34 -9.08 19.45 -6.33
CA GLY A 34 -8.70 18.21 -7.03
C GLY A 34 -8.03 17.17 -6.14
N ASP A 35 -7.46 16.17 -6.78
CA ASP A 35 -6.77 15.08 -6.11
C ASP A 35 -5.71 14.43 -7.00
N SER A 36 -4.82 13.65 -6.39
CA SER A 36 -3.75 12.95 -7.10
C SER A 36 -4.29 11.90 -8.07
N GLY A 37 -5.45 11.31 -7.79
CA GLY A 37 -6.08 10.33 -8.67
C GLY A 37 -6.40 10.94 -10.03
N GLN A 38 -7.14 12.04 -10.02
CA GLN A 38 -7.56 12.73 -11.23
C GLN A 38 -6.38 13.38 -11.98
N GLN A 39 -5.46 14.00 -11.26
CA GLN A 39 -4.41 14.82 -11.88
C GLN A 39 -3.17 14.04 -12.26
N LEU A 40 -2.90 12.91 -11.62
CA LEU A 40 -1.67 12.16 -11.87
C LEU A 40 -1.92 10.67 -12.13
N ILE A 41 -2.60 9.97 -11.23
CA ILE A 41 -2.66 8.50 -11.28
C ILE A 41 -3.43 8.01 -12.49
N ILE A 42 -4.63 8.54 -12.72
CA ILE A 42 -5.46 8.16 -13.87
C ILE A 42 -4.76 8.46 -15.20
N PRO A 43 -4.24 9.69 -15.44
CA PRO A 43 -3.48 9.97 -16.65
C PRO A 43 -2.25 9.07 -16.82
N TRP A 44 -1.54 8.80 -15.73
CA TRP A 44 -0.36 7.94 -15.75
C TRP A 44 -0.71 6.51 -16.16
N LEU A 45 -1.78 5.94 -15.61
CA LEU A 45 -2.26 4.60 -15.97
C LEU A 45 -2.68 4.53 -17.45
N HIS A 46 -3.41 5.53 -17.93
CA HIS A 46 -3.79 5.61 -19.35
C HIS A 46 -2.55 5.72 -20.25
N TRP A 47 -1.60 6.55 -19.90
CA TRP A 47 -0.37 6.72 -20.68
C TRP A 47 0.43 5.41 -20.79
N HIS A 48 0.43 4.60 -19.74
CA HIS A 48 1.16 3.32 -19.69
C HIS A 48 0.32 2.13 -20.15
N ASN A 49 -0.91 2.36 -20.63
CA ASN A 49 -1.84 1.30 -21.03
C ASN A 49 -2.06 0.25 -19.94
N LEU A 50 -2.18 0.69 -18.72
CA LEU A 50 -2.44 -0.16 -17.55
C LEU A 50 -3.87 0.00 -17.09
N GLU A 51 -4.55 -1.14 -16.89
CA GLU A 51 -5.91 -1.18 -16.34
C GLU A 51 -5.83 -1.61 -14.88
N PRO A 52 -6.22 -0.75 -13.92
CA PRO A 52 -6.21 -1.14 -12.52
C PRO A 52 -7.32 -2.15 -12.22
N GLU A 53 -7.00 -3.12 -11.37
CA GLU A 53 -7.95 -4.14 -10.94
C GLU A 53 -8.26 -4.05 -9.45
N GLY A 54 -7.38 -3.44 -8.68
CA GLY A 54 -7.57 -3.29 -7.24
C GLY A 54 -6.75 -2.18 -6.63
N VAL A 55 -7.16 -1.79 -5.43
CA VAL A 55 -6.49 -0.78 -4.62
C VAL A 55 -6.29 -1.33 -3.22
N ILE A 56 -5.08 -1.15 -2.70
CA ILE A 56 -4.77 -1.38 -1.30
C ILE A 56 -4.58 -0.01 -0.64
N LEU A 57 -5.36 0.28 0.41
CA LEU A 57 -5.15 1.46 1.24
C LEU A 57 -4.38 1.06 2.49
N SER A 58 -3.29 1.77 2.76
CA SER A 58 -2.47 1.49 3.94
C SER A 58 -3.18 1.90 5.22
N HIS A 59 -3.77 3.11 5.25
CA HIS A 59 -4.50 3.66 6.39
C HIS A 59 -5.43 4.79 5.93
N GLU A 60 -6.11 5.44 6.87
CA GLU A 60 -7.19 6.38 6.60
C GLU A 60 -6.76 7.82 6.28
N HIS A 61 -5.49 8.17 6.42
CA HIS A 61 -5.03 9.53 6.20
C HIS A 61 -5.24 10.01 4.77
N LEU A 62 -5.61 11.26 4.61
CA LEU A 62 -6.03 11.82 3.32
C LEU A 62 -4.92 11.84 2.27
N ASP A 63 -3.67 11.94 2.68
CA ASP A 63 -2.50 11.90 1.78
C ASP A 63 -2.19 10.48 1.22
N HIS A 64 -2.97 9.47 1.62
CA HIS A 64 -2.90 8.10 1.13
C HIS A 64 -4.16 7.64 0.42
N ARG A 65 -5.32 8.21 0.75
CA ARG A 65 -6.61 7.85 0.14
C ARG A 65 -7.25 8.97 -0.68
N GLY A 66 -6.53 10.07 -0.86
CA GLY A 66 -7.11 11.27 -1.47
C GLY A 66 -7.62 11.08 -2.89
N GLY A 67 -6.95 10.23 -3.68
CA GLY A 67 -7.36 9.98 -5.06
C GLY A 67 -8.35 8.84 -5.25
N LEU A 68 -8.76 8.15 -4.19
CA LEU A 68 -9.57 6.94 -4.31
C LEU A 68 -10.91 7.19 -5.00
N ASP A 69 -11.63 8.23 -4.62
CA ASP A 69 -12.95 8.51 -5.20
C ASP A 69 -12.88 8.75 -6.71
N SER A 70 -11.90 9.51 -7.17
CA SER A 70 -11.69 9.75 -8.61
C SER A 70 -11.35 8.46 -9.34
N ILE A 71 -10.53 7.62 -8.76
CA ILE A 71 -10.14 6.32 -9.33
C ILE A 71 -11.36 5.40 -9.42
N LEU A 72 -12.18 5.30 -8.38
CA LEU A 72 -13.40 4.49 -8.38
C LEU A 72 -14.45 5.03 -9.34
N HIS A 73 -14.50 6.34 -9.57
CA HIS A 73 -15.39 6.92 -10.56
C HIS A 73 -15.00 6.47 -11.99
N THR A 74 -13.72 6.36 -12.27
CA THR A 74 -13.22 5.90 -13.57
C THR A 74 -13.32 4.37 -13.70
N TRP A 75 -13.01 3.63 -12.66
CA TRP A 75 -13.04 2.17 -12.63
C TRP A 75 -13.87 1.66 -11.44
N PRO A 76 -15.21 1.65 -11.55
CA PRO A 76 -16.07 1.34 -10.41
C PRO A 76 -16.03 -0.13 -9.94
N MET A 77 -15.42 -1.02 -10.73
CA MET A 77 -15.34 -2.46 -10.42
C MET A 77 -14.08 -2.84 -9.64
N LEU A 78 -13.23 -1.88 -9.27
CA LEU A 78 -12.03 -2.16 -8.48
C LEU A 78 -12.39 -2.79 -7.13
N TRP A 79 -11.65 -3.83 -6.75
CA TRP A 79 -11.70 -4.27 -5.36
C TRP A 79 -10.81 -3.34 -4.51
N ILE A 80 -11.19 -3.21 -3.23
CA ILE A 80 -10.43 -2.42 -2.26
C ILE A 80 -10.10 -3.31 -1.08
N ARG A 81 -8.83 -3.30 -0.67
CA ARG A 81 -8.38 -3.90 0.59
C ARG A 81 -7.84 -2.81 1.51
N SER A 82 -8.19 -2.90 2.76
CA SER A 82 -7.70 -1.94 3.77
C SER A 82 -7.82 -2.55 5.17
N PRO A 83 -7.13 -1.97 6.18
CA PRO A 83 -7.32 -2.37 7.57
C PRO A 83 -8.49 -1.63 8.23
N LEU A 84 -9.29 -0.85 7.48
CA LEU A 84 -10.22 0.13 8.05
C LEU A 84 -11.57 -0.46 8.42
N ASN A 85 -11.91 -1.62 7.91
CA ASN A 85 -13.22 -2.26 8.11
C ASN A 85 -14.39 -1.38 7.61
N TRP A 86 -14.15 -0.58 6.56
CA TRP A 86 -15.18 0.22 5.90
C TRP A 86 -16.02 -0.63 4.96
N GLU A 87 -17.22 -0.15 4.67
CA GLU A 87 -18.10 -0.81 3.71
C GLU A 87 -17.41 -1.01 2.35
N HIS A 88 -17.58 -2.18 1.76
CA HIS A 88 -16.98 -2.61 0.49
C HIS A 88 -15.45 -2.77 0.53
N HIS A 89 -14.80 -2.63 1.69
CA HIS A 89 -13.39 -2.92 1.82
C HIS A 89 -13.18 -4.35 2.30
N GLN A 90 -12.38 -5.12 1.56
CA GLN A 90 -11.90 -6.42 2.01
C GLN A 90 -10.76 -6.19 3.02
N PRO A 91 -10.53 -7.13 3.96
CA PRO A 91 -9.52 -6.92 4.98
C PRO A 91 -8.09 -6.94 4.43
N CYS A 92 -7.25 -6.05 4.95
CA CYS A 92 -5.80 -6.06 4.79
C CYS A 92 -5.19 -6.05 6.19
N VAL A 93 -5.18 -7.22 6.80
CA VAL A 93 -4.65 -7.46 8.14
C VAL A 93 -3.82 -8.73 8.11
N ARG A 94 -2.98 -8.92 9.13
CA ARG A 94 -2.13 -10.09 9.21
C ARG A 94 -2.93 -11.39 9.07
N GLY A 95 -2.41 -12.29 8.25
CA GLY A 95 -3.04 -13.56 7.92
C GLY A 95 -3.77 -13.56 6.57
N GLU A 96 -4.11 -12.41 6.05
CA GLU A 96 -4.67 -12.31 4.71
C GLU A 96 -3.60 -12.52 3.65
N ALA A 97 -3.91 -13.34 2.65
CA ALA A 97 -3.04 -13.59 1.52
C ALA A 97 -3.89 -13.85 0.27
N TRP A 98 -3.40 -13.43 -0.86
CA TRP A 98 -4.07 -13.64 -2.15
C TRP A 98 -3.06 -13.67 -3.28
N GLN A 99 -3.51 -14.11 -4.43
CA GLN A 99 -2.71 -14.09 -5.64
C GLN A 99 -3.31 -13.15 -6.67
N TRP A 100 -2.43 -12.49 -7.42
CA TRP A 100 -2.81 -11.63 -8.51
C TRP A 100 -1.74 -11.71 -9.60
N GLN A 101 -2.15 -12.06 -10.82
CA GLN A 101 -1.25 -12.16 -11.97
C GLN A 101 0.02 -13.00 -11.69
N GLY A 102 -0.11 -14.09 -10.94
CA GLY A 102 1.00 -14.96 -10.58
C GLY A 102 1.89 -14.43 -9.45
N LEU A 103 1.57 -13.26 -8.88
CA LEU A 103 2.25 -12.71 -7.71
C LEU A 103 1.51 -13.09 -6.44
N ARG A 104 2.25 -13.37 -5.37
CA ARG A 104 1.67 -13.62 -4.07
C ARG A 104 1.72 -12.35 -3.23
N PHE A 105 0.54 -11.93 -2.75
CA PHE A 105 0.38 -10.84 -1.79
C PHE A 105 0.12 -11.44 -0.43
N SER A 106 0.80 -10.95 0.59
CA SER A 106 0.56 -11.34 1.97
C SER A 106 0.58 -10.11 2.88
N ALA A 107 -0.47 -9.98 3.70
CA ALA A 107 -0.56 -8.91 4.67
C ALA A 107 0.08 -9.34 5.98
N HIS A 108 0.92 -8.49 6.56
CA HIS A 108 1.71 -8.79 7.75
C HIS A 108 1.37 -7.90 8.94
N TRP A 109 0.69 -6.79 8.70
CA TRP A 109 0.26 -5.84 9.71
C TRP A 109 -0.98 -5.09 9.19
N PRO A 110 -1.89 -4.58 10.01
CA PRO A 110 -1.97 -4.74 11.47
C PRO A 110 -2.46 -6.14 11.87
N LEU A 111 -2.45 -6.42 13.18
CA LEU A 111 -3.05 -7.63 13.72
C LEU A 111 -4.57 -7.57 13.60
N GLN A 112 -5.20 -8.72 13.43
CA GLN A 112 -6.66 -8.82 13.44
C GLN A 112 -7.21 -8.32 14.77
N GLY A 113 -8.29 -7.55 14.74
CA GLY A 113 -8.93 -7.01 15.93
C GLY A 113 -8.13 -5.91 16.64
N SER A 114 -7.07 -5.40 16.01
CA SER A 114 -6.29 -4.30 16.56
C SER A 114 -7.13 -3.04 16.74
N ASN A 115 -6.91 -2.34 17.86
CA ASN A 115 -7.51 -1.02 18.12
C ASN A 115 -6.60 0.14 17.71
N ASP A 116 -5.45 -0.15 17.13
CA ASP A 116 -4.54 0.86 16.59
C ASP A 116 -5.22 1.66 15.49
N LYS A 117 -4.83 2.93 15.34
CA LYS A 117 -5.35 3.84 14.32
C LYS A 117 -4.19 4.63 13.71
N GLY A 118 -4.49 5.26 12.56
CA GLY A 118 -3.53 6.12 11.89
C GLY A 118 -2.34 5.37 11.34
N ASN A 119 -1.17 5.98 11.42
CA ASN A 119 0.06 5.47 10.82
C ASN A 119 0.41 4.05 11.27
N ASN A 120 0.27 3.76 12.57
CA ASN A 120 0.61 2.46 13.15
C ASN A 120 -0.40 1.36 12.84
N HIS A 121 -1.50 1.69 12.17
CA HIS A 121 -2.49 0.76 11.65
C HIS A 121 -2.33 0.53 10.14
N SER A 122 -1.23 0.98 9.55
CA SER A 122 -0.98 0.80 8.13
C SER A 122 -0.92 -0.67 7.75
N CYS A 123 -1.60 -1.02 6.66
CA CYS A 123 -1.49 -2.36 6.08
C CYS A 123 -0.10 -2.54 5.48
N VAL A 124 0.66 -3.48 6.03
CA VAL A 124 1.98 -3.86 5.51
C VAL A 124 1.81 -5.09 4.64
N VAL A 125 2.19 -4.98 3.38
CA VAL A 125 2.03 -6.03 2.38
C VAL A 125 3.37 -6.41 1.79
N LYS A 126 3.62 -7.71 1.71
CA LYS A 126 4.73 -8.27 0.94
C LYS A 126 4.19 -8.83 -0.37
N ILE A 127 4.83 -8.48 -1.48
CA ILE A 127 4.52 -8.98 -2.81
C ILE A 127 5.72 -9.78 -3.31
N ASP A 128 5.50 -11.02 -3.72
CA ASP A 128 6.55 -11.99 -3.97
C ASP A 128 6.27 -12.77 -5.26
N ASP A 129 7.30 -12.91 -6.11
CA ASP A 129 7.23 -13.73 -7.34
C ASP A 129 7.94 -15.08 -7.19
N GLY A 130 8.41 -15.41 -5.98
CA GLY A 130 9.20 -16.61 -5.69
C GLY A 130 10.71 -16.38 -5.72
N THR A 131 11.18 -15.32 -6.32
CA THR A 131 12.61 -14.96 -6.42
C THR A 131 12.88 -13.60 -5.80
N ASN A 132 12.07 -12.61 -6.18
CA ASN A 132 12.17 -11.25 -5.68
C ASN A 132 10.89 -10.84 -4.97
N SER A 133 11.01 -9.93 -4.03
CA SER A 133 9.87 -9.43 -3.27
C SER A 133 10.02 -7.94 -2.94
N ILE A 134 8.88 -7.29 -2.70
CA ILE A 134 8.83 -5.93 -2.18
C ILE A 134 7.98 -5.91 -0.91
N LEU A 135 8.41 -5.13 0.07
CA LEU A 135 7.65 -4.85 1.28
C LEU A 135 7.13 -3.42 1.23
N LEU A 136 5.81 -3.29 1.27
CA LEU A 136 5.10 -2.01 1.29
C LEU A 136 4.58 -1.77 2.70
N THR A 137 5.00 -0.68 3.32
CA THR A 137 4.83 -0.45 4.77
C THR A 137 3.91 0.71 5.12
N GLY A 138 3.40 1.45 4.13
CA GLY A 138 2.63 2.65 4.40
C GLY A 138 3.41 3.64 5.24
N ASP A 139 2.80 4.09 6.34
CA ASP A 139 3.39 5.06 7.26
C ASP A 139 3.62 4.50 8.66
N ILE A 140 3.85 3.18 8.80
CA ILE A 140 4.12 2.61 10.12
C ILE A 140 5.29 3.33 10.81
N GLU A 141 5.21 3.42 12.12
CA GLU A 141 6.22 4.07 12.94
C GLU A 141 6.92 3.04 13.84
N ALA A 142 7.97 3.47 14.52
CA ALA A 142 8.83 2.58 15.30
C ALA A 142 8.06 1.64 16.27
N PRO A 143 7.01 2.07 16.98
CA PRO A 143 6.28 1.14 17.87
C PRO A 143 5.66 -0.05 17.11
N ALA A 144 5.02 0.20 15.95
CA ALA A 144 4.45 -0.86 15.15
C ALA A 144 5.54 -1.69 14.47
N GLU A 145 6.59 -1.06 13.95
CA GLU A 145 7.75 -1.76 13.38
C GLU A 145 8.34 -2.75 14.37
N GLN A 146 8.54 -2.32 15.61
CA GLN A 146 9.14 -3.16 16.65
C GLN A 146 8.25 -4.34 17.02
N LYS A 147 6.94 -4.12 17.15
CA LYS A 147 5.99 -5.20 17.42
C LYS A 147 5.96 -6.21 16.28
N MET A 148 5.93 -5.75 15.05
CA MET A 148 5.92 -6.60 13.87
C MET A 148 7.22 -7.41 13.76
N LEU A 149 8.36 -6.77 13.90
CA LEU A 149 9.68 -7.40 13.76
C LEU A 149 10.00 -8.36 14.91
N SER A 150 9.59 -8.03 16.14
CA SER A 150 9.87 -8.90 17.29
C SER A 150 9.23 -10.29 17.15
N ARG A 151 8.11 -10.38 16.43
CA ARG A 151 7.36 -11.63 16.26
C ARG A 151 7.55 -12.28 14.88
N TYR A 152 7.79 -11.48 13.84
CA TYR A 152 7.64 -11.92 12.45
C TYR A 152 8.81 -11.54 11.55
N TRP A 153 9.96 -11.18 12.10
CA TRP A 153 11.09 -10.64 11.34
C TRP A 153 11.52 -11.53 10.15
N GLN A 154 11.43 -12.84 10.27
CA GLN A 154 11.80 -13.73 9.17
C GLN A 154 10.91 -13.57 7.95
N GLN A 155 9.64 -13.19 8.16
CA GLN A 155 8.68 -12.98 7.09
C GLN A 155 8.79 -11.60 6.45
N MET A 156 9.55 -10.69 7.08
CA MET A 156 9.69 -9.30 6.62
C MET A 156 10.83 -9.10 5.65
N GLN A 157 11.68 -10.09 5.46
CA GLN A 157 12.79 -9.97 4.52
C GLN A 157 12.26 -9.79 3.10
N ALA A 158 12.80 -8.80 2.39
CA ALA A 158 12.37 -8.46 1.04
C ALA A 158 13.55 -7.97 0.21
N THR A 159 13.41 -8.08 -1.12
CA THR A 159 14.41 -7.57 -2.06
C THR A 159 14.40 -6.03 -2.08
N LEU A 160 13.23 -5.43 -1.90
CA LEU A 160 13.02 -3.99 -1.94
C LEU A 160 12.09 -3.57 -0.81
N LEU A 161 12.40 -2.45 -0.18
CA LEU A 161 11.61 -1.88 0.92
C LEU A 161 11.11 -0.49 0.52
N GLN A 162 9.78 -0.26 0.62
CA GLN A 162 9.24 1.09 0.63
C GLN A 162 9.52 1.69 2.02
N VAL A 163 10.18 2.85 2.06
CA VAL A 163 10.56 3.50 3.33
C VAL A 163 9.30 4.00 4.04
N PRO A 164 9.05 3.56 5.29
CA PRO A 164 7.84 3.95 6.01
C PRO A 164 7.79 5.45 6.31
N HIS A 165 6.56 5.99 6.38
CA HIS A 165 6.25 7.35 6.81
C HIS A 165 7.12 8.41 6.12
N HIS A 166 7.29 8.29 4.80
CA HIS A 166 8.07 9.23 3.96
C HIS A 166 9.51 9.48 4.47
N GLY A 167 10.10 8.54 5.20
CA GLY A 167 11.42 8.69 5.80
C GLY A 167 11.44 9.54 7.07
N SER A 168 10.30 9.67 7.75
CA SER A 168 10.20 10.40 9.02
C SER A 168 11.09 9.81 10.11
N ASN A 169 11.53 10.66 11.05
CA ASN A 169 12.29 10.24 12.24
C ASN A 169 11.51 9.30 13.17
N THR A 170 10.18 9.22 13.03
CA THR A 170 9.33 8.37 13.86
C THR A 170 9.26 6.92 13.38
N SER A 171 9.89 6.63 12.24
CA SER A 171 9.84 5.30 11.61
C SER A 171 11.20 4.89 11.06
N SER A 172 11.24 3.76 10.32
CA SER A 172 12.45 3.19 9.72
C SER A 172 13.51 2.88 10.77
N SER A 173 13.08 2.22 11.85
CA SER A 173 13.98 1.84 12.92
C SER A 173 15.11 0.94 12.41
N LEU A 174 16.26 0.98 13.07
CA LEU A 174 17.40 0.18 12.68
C LEU A 174 17.09 -1.31 12.50
N PRO A 175 16.30 -1.97 13.39
CA PRO A 175 15.90 -3.35 13.16
C PRO A 175 15.14 -3.59 11.85
N LEU A 176 14.30 -2.66 11.40
CA LEU A 176 13.59 -2.79 10.12
C LEU A 176 14.57 -2.71 8.94
N ILE A 177 15.48 -1.76 8.97
CA ILE A 177 16.43 -1.54 7.87
C ILE A 177 17.43 -2.69 7.75
N GLN A 178 17.81 -3.30 8.86
CA GLN A 178 18.79 -4.39 8.91
C GLN A 178 18.19 -5.77 8.56
N ARG A 179 16.86 -5.91 8.42
CA ARG A 179 16.18 -7.17 8.10
C ARG A 179 15.87 -7.24 6.61
#